data_1cd51cb4c2551d6266b25f3341160c30
#
_entry.id   1cd51cb4c2551d6266b25f3341160c30
#
_cell.length_a   1.000
_cell.length_b   1.000
_cell.length_c   1.000
_cell.angle_alpha   90.00
_cell.angle_beta   90.00
_cell.angle_gamma   90.00
#
_symmetry.space_group_name_H-M   'P 1'
#
loop_
_entity.id
_entity.type
_entity.pdbx_description
1 polymer ?
#
loop_
_entity_poly.entity_id
_entity_poly.type
_entity_poly.pdbx_seq_one_letter_code
_entity_poly.pdbx_strand_id
1 'polypeptide(L)'
;LQIRWSPRRSVGALIALCVLACALCVSTYRVFGNFWDEPEHIAAGLVLVDRGQYLYDNQHPPFARLLAAIGPYLAGARLHGDPNPIGEAAGRDLLYHSPASYDEILTLARLGMLPFLLVLLISTWSWTRRWYGEAASLTATLFLVATPVILGHASVVALDVPVTAMSMLTLYVLLRWFEAPTWRAALCLGLSAGLAMASKISAIPFLGVSLAGLLLLRAVLLARAPLSWQLPRRIGTAAVALLLSVAVLLGMYGPRRVYLTDAQHTPSRSLDFLAGSHGVLHELAYRLAAQVPLPLGFKMVPLSILGVEFHNTHGHNSFLLGQTALNGWWYFYPVALAVKTPLPLLLLGLAGLALMAVRGWRTANLYRLAPAACFASILLFACLYSHINIGVRHVLIAYPLLAMGAGNLIVTLWQRWRSRAGHAVLAGLVLWEAATLAFTYPDYLAYFNLIGEPHPERILVDSDLDWGGQDLRRLEKVLAVRGVQQFWLGYRGTADLSREPLPHFQSLLPGQPVTGWIAITLLTLQENQAGYGWLDRYQPEHVGKSFYLYHIPGN
;
A
#
# COMPACT_ATOMS: atom_id res chain seq x y z
N LEU A 1 -12.45 14.59 -34.37
CA LEU A 1 -13.54 13.92 -33.60
C LEU A 1 -13.38 14.33 -32.14
N GLN A 2 -14.11 15.35 -31.69
CA GLN A 2 -14.31 15.59 -30.25
C GLN A 2 -15.27 14.52 -29.75
N ILE A 3 -14.77 13.47 -29.12
CA ILE A 3 -15.62 12.50 -28.40
C ILE A 3 -16.23 13.27 -27.22
N ARG A 4 -17.43 13.82 -27.38
CA ARG A 4 -18.21 14.39 -26.28
C ARG A 4 -18.82 13.22 -25.50
N TRP A 5 -18.16 12.86 -24.40
CA TRP A 5 -18.71 11.90 -23.45
C TRP A 5 -19.93 12.52 -22.75
N SER A 6 -21.09 11.90 -22.85
CA SER A 6 -22.20 12.29 -21.98
C SER A 6 -21.87 11.85 -20.54
N PRO A 7 -22.29 12.59 -19.51
CA PRO A 7 -22.03 12.21 -18.12
C PRO A 7 -22.46 10.78 -17.78
N ARG A 8 -23.59 10.30 -18.35
CA ARG A 8 -24.07 8.92 -18.16
C ARG A 8 -23.13 7.87 -18.75
N ARG A 9 -22.58 8.11 -19.94
CA ARG A 9 -21.61 7.20 -20.57
C ARG A 9 -20.29 7.14 -19.81
N SER A 10 -19.83 8.29 -19.30
CA SER A 10 -18.62 8.36 -18.48
C SER A 10 -18.76 7.55 -17.17
N VAL A 11 -19.90 7.68 -16.48
CA VAL A 11 -20.18 6.90 -15.27
C VAL A 11 -20.30 5.41 -15.60
N GLY A 12 -20.96 5.04 -16.71
CA GLY A 12 -21.04 3.64 -17.14
C GLY A 12 -19.67 3.03 -17.42
N ALA A 13 -18.75 3.79 -18.09
CA ALA A 13 -17.38 3.35 -18.34
C ALA A 13 -16.59 3.20 -17.03
N LEU A 14 -16.73 4.13 -16.08
CA LEU A 14 -16.13 4.01 -14.76
C LEU A 14 -16.59 2.75 -14.02
N ILE A 15 -17.89 2.48 -14.01
CA ILE A 15 -18.45 1.27 -13.39
C ILE A 15 -17.85 0.01 -14.02
N ALA A 16 -17.77 -0.03 -15.36
CA ALA A 16 -17.17 -1.16 -16.07
C ALA A 16 -15.69 -1.37 -15.69
N LEU A 17 -14.89 -0.30 -15.57
CA LEU A 17 -13.51 -0.35 -15.12
C LEU A 17 -13.39 -0.81 -13.67
N CYS A 18 -14.27 -0.35 -12.78
CA CYS A 18 -14.32 -0.80 -11.38
C CYS A 18 -14.66 -2.30 -11.27
N VAL A 19 -15.66 -2.75 -12.02
CA VAL A 19 -16.05 -4.19 -12.05
C VAL A 19 -14.90 -5.04 -12.60
N LEU A 20 -14.25 -4.59 -13.68
CA LEU A 20 -13.10 -5.28 -14.26
C LEU A 20 -11.95 -5.39 -13.24
N ALA A 21 -11.59 -4.30 -12.57
CA ALA A 21 -10.52 -4.30 -11.57
C ALA A 21 -10.83 -5.26 -10.41
N CYS A 22 -12.05 -5.23 -9.87
CA CYS A 22 -12.48 -6.17 -8.83
C CYS A 22 -12.44 -7.63 -9.32
N ALA A 23 -12.93 -7.92 -10.53
CA ALA A 23 -12.92 -9.27 -11.10
C ALA A 23 -11.48 -9.80 -11.27
N LEU A 24 -10.56 -8.96 -11.74
CA LEU A 24 -9.13 -9.30 -11.88
C LEU A 24 -8.49 -9.59 -10.52
N CYS A 25 -8.75 -8.80 -9.49
CA CYS A 25 -8.26 -9.08 -8.13
C CYS A 25 -8.82 -10.42 -7.60
N VAL A 26 -10.14 -10.61 -7.65
CA VAL A 26 -10.80 -11.82 -7.14
C VAL A 26 -10.31 -13.07 -7.85
N SER A 27 -10.02 -13.00 -9.16
CA SER A 27 -9.51 -14.14 -9.93
C SER A 27 -8.16 -14.69 -9.45
N THR A 28 -7.39 -13.89 -8.68
CA THR A 28 -6.08 -14.30 -8.13
C THR A 28 -6.16 -14.88 -6.72
N TYR A 29 -7.27 -14.73 -5.99
CA TYR A 29 -7.36 -15.02 -4.57
C TYR A 29 -7.02 -16.46 -4.18
N ARG A 30 -7.31 -17.43 -5.05
CA ARG A 30 -7.03 -18.86 -4.83
C ARG A 30 -5.77 -19.36 -5.53
N VAL A 31 -5.05 -18.49 -6.24
CA VAL A 31 -3.80 -18.84 -6.91
C VAL A 31 -2.66 -18.89 -5.89
N PHE A 32 -2.63 -17.93 -4.97
CA PHE A 32 -1.58 -17.74 -4.00
C PHE A 32 -2.01 -18.18 -2.60
N GLY A 33 -1.05 -18.65 -1.81
CA GLY A 33 -1.18 -18.78 -0.36
C GLY A 33 -1.31 -17.40 0.31
N ASN A 34 -1.21 -17.34 1.64
CA ASN A 34 -1.14 -16.08 2.34
C ASN A 34 0.21 -15.38 2.09
N PHE A 35 0.16 -14.06 2.02
CA PHE A 35 1.33 -13.20 2.04
C PHE A 35 1.75 -12.93 3.48
N TRP A 36 2.96 -12.42 3.68
CA TRP A 36 3.57 -12.23 5.00
C TRP A 36 2.65 -11.55 6.00
N ASP A 37 2.10 -10.39 5.65
CA ASP A 37 1.38 -9.51 6.57
C ASP A 37 -0.08 -9.95 6.80
N GLU A 38 -0.67 -10.81 5.92
CA GLU A 38 -2.11 -11.11 5.94
C GLU A 38 -2.58 -11.76 7.24
N PRO A 39 -1.90 -12.79 7.80
CA PRO A 39 -2.37 -13.44 9.01
C PRO A 39 -2.50 -12.46 10.18
N GLU A 40 -1.49 -11.62 10.42
CA GLU A 40 -1.50 -10.66 11.51
C GLU A 40 -2.55 -9.57 11.31
N HIS A 41 -2.71 -9.05 10.09
CA HIS A 41 -3.71 -8.04 9.79
C HIS A 41 -5.14 -8.55 9.99
N ILE A 42 -5.41 -9.79 9.60
CA ILE A 42 -6.72 -10.44 9.82
C ILE A 42 -6.97 -10.64 11.32
N ALA A 43 -5.99 -11.17 12.06
CA ALA A 43 -6.11 -11.39 13.51
C ALA A 43 -6.30 -10.07 14.28
N ALA A 44 -5.55 -9.02 13.93
CA ALA A 44 -5.68 -7.71 14.59
C ALA A 44 -7.06 -7.08 14.36
N GLY A 45 -7.60 -7.20 13.15
CA GLY A 45 -8.96 -6.76 12.85
C GLY A 45 -10.02 -7.60 13.57
N LEU A 46 -9.85 -8.93 13.57
CA LEU A 46 -10.81 -9.84 14.18
C LEU A 46 -10.91 -9.65 15.70
N VAL A 47 -9.78 -9.51 16.40
CA VAL A 47 -9.78 -9.31 17.85
C VAL A 47 -10.49 -8.01 18.23
N LEU A 48 -10.42 -7.00 17.38
CA LEU A 48 -11.13 -5.74 17.60
C LEU A 48 -12.65 -5.92 17.38
N VAL A 49 -13.06 -6.62 16.33
CA VAL A 49 -14.48 -6.89 16.06
C VAL A 49 -15.10 -7.82 17.10
N ASP A 50 -14.39 -8.88 17.50
CA ASP A 50 -14.89 -9.93 18.37
C ASP A 50 -14.85 -9.54 19.86
N ARG A 51 -13.77 -8.88 20.30
CA ARG A 51 -13.49 -8.63 21.73
C ARG A 51 -13.39 -7.14 22.11
N GLY A 52 -13.47 -6.23 21.14
CA GLY A 52 -13.25 -4.80 21.36
C GLY A 52 -11.83 -4.48 21.87
N GLN A 53 -10.85 -5.33 21.54
CA GLN A 53 -9.46 -5.19 21.95
C GLN A 53 -8.57 -4.95 20.73
N TYR A 54 -7.49 -4.18 20.88
CA TYR A 54 -6.49 -3.98 19.85
C TYR A 54 -5.13 -4.39 20.41
N LEU A 55 -4.65 -5.57 20.04
CA LEU A 55 -3.55 -6.27 20.73
C LEU A 55 -2.30 -6.44 19.86
N TYR A 56 -2.47 -6.60 18.54
CA TYR A 56 -1.38 -6.96 17.63
C TYR A 56 -0.91 -5.77 16.83
N ASP A 57 0.40 -5.76 16.54
CA ASP A 57 1.07 -4.78 15.68
C ASP A 57 0.63 -3.33 15.97
N ASN A 58 1.25 -2.77 16.97
CA ASN A 58 0.97 -1.41 17.44
C ASN A 58 1.36 -0.31 16.43
N GLN A 59 2.07 -0.65 15.32
CA GLN A 59 2.51 0.31 14.32
C GLN A 59 1.38 0.77 13.39
N HIS A 60 0.32 -0.05 13.24
CA HIS A 60 -0.71 0.21 12.25
C HIS A 60 -2.09 0.42 12.89
N PRO A 61 -2.83 1.47 12.45
CA PRO A 61 -4.21 1.71 12.90
C PRO A 61 -5.22 0.70 12.33
N PRO A 62 -6.46 0.63 12.90
CA PRO A 62 -7.34 -0.51 12.69
C PRO A 62 -8.26 -0.47 11.47
N PHE A 63 -8.46 0.67 10.77
CA PHE A 63 -9.57 0.81 9.82
C PHE A 63 -9.56 -0.23 8.69
N ALA A 64 -8.42 -0.40 8.02
CA ALA A 64 -8.33 -1.38 6.94
C ALA A 64 -8.43 -2.83 7.48
N ARG A 65 -7.85 -3.09 8.65
CA ARG A 65 -7.90 -4.38 9.34
C ARG A 65 -9.33 -4.77 9.75
N LEU A 66 -10.14 -3.78 10.18
CA LEU A 66 -11.56 -4.00 10.47
C LEU A 66 -12.31 -4.50 9.24
N LEU A 67 -12.11 -3.86 8.07
CA LEU A 67 -12.78 -4.28 6.85
C LEU A 67 -12.34 -5.68 6.41
N ALA A 68 -11.05 -6.02 6.56
CA ALA A 68 -10.54 -7.37 6.30
C ALA A 68 -11.16 -8.42 7.22
N ALA A 69 -11.46 -8.07 8.47
CA ALA A 69 -11.95 -9.01 9.47
C ALA A 69 -13.46 -9.26 9.42
N ILE A 70 -14.26 -8.36 8.82
CA ILE A 70 -15.73 -8.49 8.79
C ILE A 70 -16.16 -9.80 8.13
N GLY A 71 -15.64 -10.11 6.94
CA GLY A 71 -15.97 -11.33 6.22
C GLY A 71 -15.65 -12.60 7.01
N PRO A 72 -14.41 -12.80 7.45
CA PRO A 72 -14.02 -13.89 8.35
C PRO A 72 -14.89 -14.00 9.61
N TYR A 73 -15.17 -12.88 10.27
CA TYR A 73 -16.03 -12.85 11.47
C TYR A 73 -17.45 -13.38 11.18
N LEU A 74 -18.04 -12.95 10.06
CA LEU A 74 -19.37 -13.41 9.64
C LEU A 74 -19.38 -14.89 9.24
N ALA A 75 -18.25 -15.42 8.75
CA ALA A 75 -18.07 -16.84 8.48
C ALA A 75 -17.77 -17.69 9.75
N GLY A 76 -17.85 -17.09 10.93
CA GLY A 76 -17.68 -17.78 12.20
C GLY A 76 -16.24 -17.88 12.70
N ALA A 77 -15.27 -17.22 12.04
CA ALA A 77 -13.90 -17.18 12.53
C ALA A 77 -13.84 -16.46 13.89
N ARG A 78 -13.17 -17.08 14.86
CA ARG A 78 -12.97 -16.55 16.21
C ARG A 78 -11.57 -16.90 16.68
N LEU A 79 -11.01 -16.08 17.56
CA LEU A 79 -9.77 -16.41 18.25
C LEU A 79 -10.05 -17.39 19.39
N HIS A 80 -9.31 -18.49 19.42
CA HIS A 80 -9.43 -19.51 20.45
C HIS A 80 -8.58 -19.15 21.68
N GLY A 81 -9.13 -19.39 22.87
CA GLY A 81 -8.43 -19.18 24.16
C GLY A 81 -8.01 -17.72 24.42
N ASP A 82 -6.97 -17.55 25.21
CA ASP A 82 -6.34 -16.25 25.42
C ASP A 82 -5.55 -15.86 24.16
N PRO A 83 -5.55 -14.56 23.78
CA PRO A 83 -4.84 -14.14 22.59
C PRO A 83 -3.35 -14.47 22.71
N ASN A 84 -2.82 -15.17 21.69
CA ASN A 84 -1.38 -15.35 21.58
C ASN A 84 -0.72 -13.96 21.50
N PRO A 85 0.35 -13.68 22.26
CA PRO A 85 1.01 -12.38 22.22
C PRO A 85 1.65 -12.05 20.87
N ILE A 86 1.85 -13.06 20.00
CA ILE A 86 2.43 -12.91 18.66
C ILE A 86 1.31 -12.90 17.63
N GLY A 87 1.13 -11.75 16.94
CA GLY A 87 0.04 -11.55 15.98
C GLY A 87 0.07 -12.52 14.80
N GLU A 88 1.25 -12.83 14.26
CA GLU A 88 1.42 -13.83 13.20
C GLU A 88 0.96 -15.23 13.63
N ALA A 89 1.27 -15.64 14.86
CA ALA A 89 0.84 -16.93 15.40
C ALA A 89 -0.67 -16.99 15.60
N ALA A 90 -1.28 -15.90 16.11
CA ALA A 90 -2.73 -15.79 16.23
C ALA A 90 -3.41 -15.81 14.85
N GLY A 91 -2.81 -15.17 13.85
CA GLY A 91 -3.31 -15.17 12.48
C GLY A 91 -3.21 -16.56 11.81
N ARG A 92 -2.12 -17.29 12.03
CA ARG A 92 -2.00 -18.68 11.57
C ARG A 92 -3.07 -19.57 12.21
N ASP A 93 -3.23 -19.50 13.53
CA ASP A 93 -4.29 -20.23 14.22
C ASP A 93 -5.66 -19.94 13.62
N LEU A 94 -5.95 -18.67 13.37
CA LEU A 94 -7.19 -18.24 12.75
C LEU A 94 -7.38 -18.84 11.34
N LEU A 95 -6.36 -18.80 10.50
CA LEU A 95 -6.46 -19.29 9.12
C LEU A 95 -6.64 -20.81 9.04
N TYR A 96 -5.97 -21.57 9.91
CA TYR A 96 -5.92 -23.04 9.79
C TYR A 96 -6.82 -23.78 10.78
N HIS A 97 -7.36 -23.13 11.82
CA HIS A 97 -8.20 -23.78 12.84
C HIS A 97 -9.61 -23.16 12.98
N SER A 98 -9.99 -22.24 12.09
CA SER A 98 -11.37 -21.73 12.05
C SER A 98 -12.36 -22.77 11.53
N PRO A 99 -13.67 -22.67 11.86
CA PRO A 99 -14.71 -23.54 11.31
C PRO A 99 -14.80 -23.48 9.78
N ALA A 100 -14.58 -22.29 9.17
CA ALA A 100 -14.48 -22.12 7.74
C ALA A 100 -13.09 -22.53 7.22
N SER A 101 -13.01 -22.93 5.95
CA SER A 101 -11.74 -23.36 5.37
C SER A 101 -10.73 -22.19 5.24
N TYR A 102 -9.43 -22.53 5.20
CA TYR A 102 -8.35 -21.57 4.95
C TYR A 102 -8.66 -20.66 3.75
N ASP A 103 -9.07 -21.26 2.62
CA ASP A 103 -9.39 -20.53 1.39
C ASP A 103 -10.58 -19.58 1.54
N GLU A 104 -11.56 -19.96 2.30
CA GLU A 104 -12.73 -19.15 2.56
C GLU A 104 -12.39 -17.95 3.45
N ILE A 105 -11.68 -18.17 4.56
CA ILE A 105 -11.24 -17.10 5.46
C ILE A 105 -10.39 -16.08 4.70
N LEU A 106 -9.38 -16.56 3.97
CA LEU A 106 -8.47 -15.69 3.22
C LEU A 106 -9.19 -14.94 2.09
N THR A 107 -10.09 -15.62 1.35
CA THR A 107 -10.91 -14.97 0.31
C THR A 107 -11.79 -13.88 0.89
N LEU A 108 -12.48 -14.14 2.00
CA LEU A 108 -13.37 -13.17 2.64
C LEU A 108 -12.59 -11.97 3.19
N ALA A 109 -11.40 -12.20 3.74
CA ALA A 109 -10.53 -11.11 4.20
C ALA A 109 -10.05 -10.23 3.04
N ARG A 110 -9.62 -10.82 1.93
CA ARG A 110 -9.19 -10.11 0.71
C ARG A 110 -10.34 -9.33 0.06
N LEU A 111 -11.57 -9.85 0.08
CA LEU A 111 -12.77 -9.13 -0.37
C LEU A 111 -12.98 -7.83 0.43
N GLY A 112 -12.63 -7.81 1.71
CA GLY A 112 -12.64 -6.61 2.56
C GLY A 112 -11.72 -5.48 2.08
N MET A 113 -10.76 -5.74 1.18
CA MET A 113 -9.86 -4.74 0.61
C MET A 113 -10.43 -4.06 -0.65
N LEU A 114 -11.38 -4.69 -1.36
CA LEU A 114 -11.95 -4.16 -2.60
C LEU A 114 -12.62 -2.77 -2.46
N PRO A 115 -13.30 -2.42 -1.36
CA PRO A 115 -13.82 -1.07 -1.18
C PRO A 115 -12.75 0.02 -1.31
N PHE A 116 -11.51 -0.24 -0.86
CA PHE A 116 -10.41 0.71 -1.00
C PHE A 116 -9.95 0.86 -2.45
N LEU A 117 -9.90 -0.24 -3.22
CA LEU A 117 -9.65 -0.16 -4.67
C LEU A 117 -10.71 0.71 -5.37
N LEU A 118 -11.98 0.53 -5.05
CA LEU A 118 -13.05 1.36 -5.60
C LEU A 118 -12.89 2.84 -5.24
N VAL A 119 -12.57 3.15 -3.98
CA VAL A 119 -12.28 4.52 -3.53
C VAL A 119 -11.10 5.10 -4.30
N LEU A 120 -10.03 4.32 -4.53
CA LEU A 120 -8.86 4.74 -5.30
C LEU A 120 -9.23 5.11 -6.74
N LEU A 121 -9.97 4.25 -7.43
CA LEU A 121 -10.40 4.48 -8.81
C LEU A 121 -11.34 5.69 -8.92
N ILE A 122 -12.34 5.77 -8.04
CA ILE A 122 -13.33 6.86 -8.02
C ILE A 122 -12.67 8.20 -7.66
N SER A 123 -11.75 8.24 -6.70
CA SER A 123 -11.06 9.48 -6.32
C SER A 123 -10.12 9.97 -7.43
N THR A 124 -9.38 9.06 -8.08
CA THR A 124 -8.53 9.38 -9.23
C THR A 124 -9.35 9.91 -10.40
N TRP A 125 -10.47 9.22 -10.74
CA TRP A 125 -11.40 9.67 -11.77
C TRP A 125 -11.99 11.05 -11.44
N SER A 126 -12.49 11.24 -10.19
CA SER A 126 -13.14 12.48 -9.75
C SER A 126 -12.18 13.66 -9.79
N TRP A 127 -10.95 13.47 -9.30
CA TRP A 127 -9.91 14.50 -9.32
C TRP A 127 -9.54 14.87 -10.76
N THR A 128 -9.22 13.88 -11.60
CA THR A 128 -8.85 14.11 -13.00
C THR A 128 -9.99 14.77 -13.77
N ARG A 129 -11.22 14.28 -13.60
CA ARG A 129 -12.42 14.84 -14.24
C ARG A 129 -12.61 16.30 -13.94
N ARG A 130 -12.44 16.70 -12.67
CA ARG A 130 -12.70 18.07 -12.21
C ARG A 130 -11.84 19.12 -12.91
N TRP A 131 -10.55 18.83 -13.10
CA TRP A 131 -9.61 19.84 -13.59
C TRP A 131 -9.02 19.55 -14.97
N TYR A 132 -9.22 18.34 -15.51
CA TYR A 132 -8.67 17.91 -16.80
C TYR A 132 -9.72 17.33 -17.76
N GLY A 133 -10.94 17.09 -17.30
CA GLY A 133 -12.09 16.69 -18.12
C GLY A 133 -12.33 15.19 -18.20
N GLU A 134 -13.46 14.82 -18.80
CA GLU A 134 -13.97 13.44 -18.85
C GLU A 134 -13.03 12.44 -19.55
N ALA A 135 -12.53 12.79 -20.73
CA ALA A 135 -11.65 11.89 -21.48
C ALA A 135 -10.36 11.60 -20.71
N ALA A 136 -9.73 12.63 -20.12
CA ALA A 136 -8.53 12.45 -19.32
C ALA A 136 -8.78 11.58 -18.07
N SER A 137 -9.96 11.73 -17.43
CA SER A 137 -10.29 10.93 -16.24
C SER A 137 -10.51 9.47 -16.56
N LEU A 138 -11.22 9.13 -17.64
CA LEU A 138 -11.41 7.74 -18.06
C LEU A 138 -10.08 7.10 -18.49
N THR A 139 -9.24 7.83 -19.23
CA THR A 139 -7.91 7.34 -19.63
C THR A 139 -7.02 7.13 -18.40
N ALA A 140 -7.01 8.06 -17.44
CA ALA A 140 -6.26 7.88 -16.19
C ALA A 140 -6.73 6.65 -15.40
N THR A 141 -8.05 6.46 -15.27
CA THR A 141 -8.60 5.30 -14.59
C THR A 141 -8.27 3.99 -15.31
N LEU A 142 -8.30 3.98 -16.65
CA LEU A 142 -7.90 2.83 -17.46
C LEU A 142 -6.42 2.46 -17.20
N PHE A 143 -5.51 3.45 -17.24
CA PHE A 143 -4.09 3.21 -16.91
C PHE A 143 -3.91 2.65 -15.50
N LEU A 144 -4.66 3.17 -14.52
CA LEU A 144 -4.58 2.71 -13.14
C LEU A 144 -5.08 1.25 -12.99
N VAL A 145 -6.19 0.90 -13.65
CA VAL A 145 -6.71 -0.49 -13.69
C VAL A 145 -5.75 -1.41 -14.44
N ALA A 146 -5.09 -0.92 -15.50
CA ALA A 146 -4.13 -1.70 -16.27
C ALA A 146 -2.73 -1.80 -15.62
N THR A 147 -2.53 -1.23 -14.44
CA THR A 147 -1.26 -1.29 -13.70
C THR A 147 -1.20 -2.53 -12.82
N PRO A 148 -0.35 -3.56 -13.14
CA PRO A 148 -0.30 -4.80 -12.37
C PRO A 148 0.01 -4.59 -10.88
N VAL A 149 0.93 -3.69 -10.55
CA VAL A 149 1.33 -3.38 -9.17
C VAL A 149 0.12 -2.95 -8.32
N ILE A 150 -0.78 -2.13 -8.84
CA ILE A 150 -2.00 -1.72 -8.12
C ILE A 150 -2.91 -2.91 -7.85
N LEU A 151 -3.15 -3.77 -8.86
CA LEU A 151 -4.00 -4.94 -8.70
C LEU A 151 -3.36 -5.98 -7.77
N GLY A 152 -2.04 -6.17 -7.86
CA GLY A 152 -1.30 -7.07 -6.97
C GLY A 152 -1.50 -6.69 -5.49
N HIS A 153 -1.25 -5.43 -5.16
CA HIS A 153 -1.44 -4.94 -3.78
C HIS A 153 -2.92 -4.84 -3.36
N ALA A 154 -3.85 -4.65 -4.30
CA ALA A 154 -5.29 -4.66 -4.00
C ALA A 154 -5.86 -6.08 -3.80
N SER A 155 -5.12 -7.11 -4.21
CA SER A 155 -5.53 -8.52 -4.12
C SER A 155 -5.15 -9.18 -2.80
N VAL A 156 -4.48 -8.46 -1.90
CA VAL A 156 -3.98 -8.98 -0.62
C VAL A 156 -4.45 -8.13 0.56
N VAL A 157 -4.47 -8.71 1.76
CA VAL A 157 -4.78 -7.96 2.99
C VAL A 157 -3.55 -7.18 3.42
N ALA A 158 -3.33 -6.04 2.73
CA ALA A 158 -2.26 -5.11 3.01
C ALA A 158 -2.80 -3.68 3.16
N LEU A 159 -2.07 -2.83 3.87
CA LEU A 159 -2.55 -1.49 4.22
C LEU A 159 -2.18 -0.42 3.19
N ASP A 160 -1.45 -0.80 2.12
CA ASP A 160 -0.87 0.12 1.16
C ASP A 160 -1.90 0.68 0.17
N VAL A 161 -2.81 -0.16 -0.35
CA VAL A 161 -3.95 0.32 -1.15
C VAL A 161 -4.94 1.11 -0.31
N PRO A 162 -5.34 0.69 0.91
CA PRO A 162 -6.15 1.50 1.81
C PRO A 162 -5.61 2.91 2.06
N VAL A 163 -4.34 3.05 2.46
CA VAL A 163 -3.76 4.38 2.70
C VAL A 163 -3.65 5.20 1.42
N THR A 164 -3.30 4.58 0.30
CA THR A 164 -3.24 5.23 -1.02
C THR A 164 -4.61 5.77 -1.42
N ALA A 165 -5.65 4.95 -1.32
CA ALA A 165 -7.03 5.30 -1.68
C ALA A 165 -7.56 6.46 -0.83
N MET A 166 -7.42 6.34 0.50
CA MET A 166 -7.93 7.35 1.42
C MET A 166 -7.11 8.64 1.35
N SER A 167 -5.79 8.57 1.09
CA SER A 167 -4.97 9.76 0.86
C SER A 167 -5.32 10.47 -0.45
N MET A 168 -5.55 9.74 -1.54
CA MET A 168 -6.02 10.30 -2.81
C MET A 168 -7.39 10.99 -2.66
N LEU A 169 -8.32 10.36 -1.95
CA LEU A 169 -9.61 10.97 -1.62
C LEU A 169 -9.42 12.25 -0.80
N THR A 170 -8.56 12.20 0.22
CA THR A 170 -8.29 13.36 1.10
C THR A 170 -7.68 14.52 0.31
N LEU A 171 -6.69 14.27 -0.55
CA LEU A 171 -6.07 15.31 -1.39
C LEU A 171 -7.08 15.91 -2.38
N TYR A 172 -7.95 15.10 -2.99
CA TYR A 172 -9.04 15.59 -3.82
C TYR A 172 -9.99 16.49 -3.02
N VAL A 173 -10.45 16.06 -1.86
CA VAL A 173 -11.36 16.83 -0.99
C VAL A 173 -10.67 18.09 -0.46
N LEU A 174 -9.37 18.05 -0.14
CA LEU A 174 -8.57 19.22 0.25
C LEU A 174 -8.58 20.29 -0.85
N LEU A 175 -8.35 19.90 -2.10
CA LEU A 175 -8.41 20.84 -3.23
C LEU A 175 -9.83 21.42 -3.43
N ARG A 176 -10.88 20.61 -3.22
CA ARG A 176 -12.26 21.08 -3.24
C ARG A 176 -12.56 22.07 -2.10
N TRP A 177 -11.98 21.83 -0.92
CA TRP A 177 -12.06 22.76 0.20
C TRP A 177 -11.25 24.05 -0.10
N PHE A 178 -10.13 23.97 -0.79
CA PHE A 178 -9.42 25.15 -1.27
C PHE A 178 -10.24 25.98 -2.28
N GLU A 179 -11.04 25.35 -3.14
CA GLU A 179 -11.98 26.05 -4.02
C GLU A 179 -13.07 26.77 -3.23
N ALA A 180 -13.73 26.06 -2.29
CA ALA A 180 -14.85 26.56 -1.52
C ALA A 180 -14.79 26.04 -0.07
N PRO A 181 -14.34 26.84 0.90
CA PRO A 181 -14.21 26.45 2.31
C PRO A 181 -15.58 26.43 3.01
N THR A 182 -16.43 25.48 2.65
CA THR A 182 -17.73 25.24 3.26
C THR A 182 -17.60 24.25 4.41
N TRP A 183 -18.57 24.28 5.35
CA TRP A 183 -18.64 23.29 6.45
C TRP A 183 -18.75 21.86 5.94
N ARG A 184 -19.52 21.63 4.87
CA ARG A 184 -19.61 20.31 4.23
C ARG A 184 -18.27 19.83 3.71
N ALA A 185 -17.52 20.69 3.02
CA ALA A 185 -16.18 20.35 2.54
C ALA A 185 -15.21 20.08 3.69
N ALA A 186 -15.32 20.84 4.81
CA ALA A 186 -14.52 20.60 6.00
C ALA A 186 -14.82 19.26 6.68
N LEU A 187 -16.10 18.90 6.80
CA LEU A 187 -16.50 17.60 7.34
C LEU A 187 -16.00 16.44 6.45
N CYS A 188 -16.16 16.54 5.13
CA CYS A 188 -15.62 15.53 4.22
C CYS A 188 -14.08 15.44 4.32
N LEU A 189 -13.38 16.58 4.45
CA LEU A 189 -11.93 16.62 4.60
C LEU A 189 -11.49 15.96 5.92
N GLY A 190 -12.14 16.32 7.03
CA GLY A 190 -11.84 15.74 8.32
C GLY A 190 -12.09 14.23 8.37
N LEU A 191 -13.22 13.79 7.82
CA LEU A 191 -13.56 12.37 7.74
C LEU A 191 -12.56 11.59 6.87
N SER A 192 -12.30 12.07 5.64
CA SER A 192 -11.36 11.37 4.73
C SER A 192 -9.93 11.36 5.28
N ALA A 193 -9.44 12.44 5.88
CA ALA A 193 -8.13 12.52 6.50
C ALA A 193 -8.01 11.59 7.72
N GLY A 194 -9.05 11.57 8.57
CA GLY A 194 -9.10 10.67 9.73
C GLY A 194 -9.07 9.20 9.31
N LEU A 195 -9.85 8.82 8.29
CA LEU A 195 -9.85 7.46 7.74
C LEU A 195 -8.53 7.10 7.02
N ALA A 196 -7.87 8.07 6.36
CA ALA A 196 -6.55 7.86 5.77
C ALA A 196 -5.52 7.52 6.85
N MET A 197 -5.45 8.33 7.91
CA MET A 197 -4.58 8.08 9.05
C MET A 197 -4.93 6.79 9.79
N ALA A 198 -6.23 6.45 9.89
CA ALA A 198 -6.71 5.21 10.50
C ALA A 198 -6.48 3.97 9.61
N SER A 199 -6.15 4.14 8.34
CA SER A 199 -5.74 3.04 7.44
C SER A 199 -4.27 2.65 7.63
N LYS A 200 -3.37 3.65 7.64
CA LYS A 200 -1.94 3.48 7.91
C LYS A 200 -1.35 4.80 8.37
N ILE A 201 -0.49 4.76 9.37
CA ILE A 201 0.05 5.99 9.99
C ILE A 201 0.89 6.83 9.00
N SER A 202 1.44 6.21 7.96
CA SER A 202 2.16 6.91 6.87
C SER A 202 1.31 7.91 6.09
N ALA A 203 -0.02 7.90 6.24
CA ALA A 203 -0.88 8.96 5.73
C ALA A 203 -0.52 10.33 6.32
N ILE A 204 -0.06 10.39 7.59
CA ILE A 204 0.32 11.64 8.25
C ILE A 204 1.42 12.36 7.47
N PRO A 205 2.62 11.79 7.25
CA PRO A 205 3.65 12.46 6.48
C PRO A 205 3.23 12.70 5.02
N PHE A 206 2.56 11.78 4.34
CA PHE A 206 2.16 11.96 2.95
C PHE A 206 1.20 13.14 2.76
N LEU A 207 0.18 13.23 3.61
CA LEU A 207 -0.74 14.37 3.59
C LEU A 207 -0.06 15.67 4.05
N GLY A 208 0.83 15.58 5.05
CA GLY A 208 1.59 16.70 5.57
C GLY A 208 2.51 17.32 4.52
N VAL A 209 3.36 16.53 3.85
CA VAL A 209 4.28 17.05 2.82
C VAL A 209 3.52 17.52 1.57
N SER A 210 2.42 16.86 1.21
CA SER A 210 1.56 17.30 0.12
C SER A 210 0.91 18.63 0.43
N LEU A 211 0.35 18.81 1.64
CA LEU A 211 -0.23 20.06 2.09
C LEU A 211 0.82 21.18 2.13
N ALA A 212 1.99 20.93 2.70
CA ALA A 212 3.10 21.88 2.75
C ALA A 212 3.52 22.32 1.34
N GLY A 213 3.71 21.38 0.41
CA GLY A 213 4.02 21.67 -0.99
C GLY A 213 2.94 22.50 -1.68
N LEU A 214 1.66 22.16 -1.47
CA LEU A 214 0.54 22.92 -2.03
C LEU A 214 0.44 24.33 -1.43
N LEU A 215 0.67 24.50 -0.12
CA LEU A 215 0.65 25.81 0.53
C LEU A 215 1.82 26.69 0.07
N LEU A 216 3.03 26.11 -0.07
CA LEU A 216 4.20 26.80 -0.61
C LEU A 216 3.93 27.29 -2.04
N LEU A 217 3.46 26.39 -2.92
CA LEU A 217 3.09 26.78 -4.29
C LEU A 217 2.00 27.85 -4.30
N ARG A 218 1.01 27.73 -3.45
CA ARG A 218 -0.03 28.75 -3.32
C ARG A 218 0.55 30.10 -2.90
N ALA A 219 1.45 30.14 -1.92
CA ALA A 219 2.09 31.39 -1.50
C ALA A 219 2.88 32.03 -2.65
N VAL A 220 3.63 31.24 -3.42
CA VAL A 220 4.36 31.72 -4.60
C VAL A 220 3.42 32.20 -5.69
N LEU A 221 2.30 31.51 -5.94
CA LEU A 221 1.31 31.94 -6.96
C LEU A 221 0.51 33.17 -6.54
N LEU A 222 0.26 33.37 -5.23
CA LEU A 222 -0.42 34.58 -4.70
C LEU A 222 0.36 35.84 -4.99
N ALA A 223 1.70 35.80 -5.02
CA ALA A 223 2.53 36.93 -5.42
C ALA A 223 2.31 37.33 -6.88
N ARG A 224 1.72 36.45 -7.71
CA ARG A 224 1.45 36.68 -9.14
C ARG A 224 -0.02 37.05 -9.44
N ALA A 225 -0.96 36.56 -8.60
CA ALA A 225 -2.39 36.80 -8.78
C ALA A 225 -3.06 36.90 -7.40
N PRO A 226 -3.38 38.14 -6.93
CA PRO A 226 -4.03 38.32 -5.64
C PRO A 226 -5.42 37.66 -5.62
N LEU A 227 -5.62 36.75 -4.70
CA LEU A 227 -6.89 36.08 -4.42
C LEU A 227 -7.54 36.71 -3.18
N SER A 228 -8.83 37.00 -3.25
CA SER A 228 -9.61 37.36 -2.07
C SER A 228 -9.70 36.17 -1.11
N TRP A 229 -9.13 36.29 0.09
CA TRP A 229 -9.15 35.27 1.11
C TRP A 229 -10.21 35.54 2.17
N GLN A 230 -11.17 34.61 2.30
CA GLN A 230 -12.09 34.60 3.43
C GLN A 230 -11.37 33.92 4.63
N LEU A 231 -10.34 34.56 5.17
CA LEU A 231 -9.44 33.97 6.18
C LEU A 231 -10.16 33.43 7.43
N PRO A 232 -11.10 34.17 8.07
CA PRO A 232 -11.78 33.69 9.27
C PRO A 232 -12.57 32.40 9.04
N ARG A 233 -13.27 32.30 7.89
CA ARG A 233 -14.04 31.11 7.51
C ARG A 233 -13.12 29.93 7.22
N ARG A 234 -11.95 30.16 6.66
CA ARG A 234 -10.97 29.11 6.40
C ARG A 234 -10.39 28.56 7.70
N ILE A 235 -10.06 29.42 8.67
CA ILE A 235 -9.57 29.00 9.98
C ILE A 235 -10.61 28.13 10.69
N GLY A 236 -11.87 28.57 10.77
CA GLY A 236 -12.94 27.81 11.44
C GLY A 236 -13.20 26.45 10.78
N THR A 237 -13.29 26.42 9.45
CA THR A 237 -13.51 25.15 8.72
C THR A 237 -12.30 24.23 8.75
N ALA A 238 -11.07 24.76 8.75
CA ALA A 238 -9.85 23.97 8.94
C ALA A 238 -9.77 23.35 10.34
N ALA A 239 -10.11 24.14 11.38
CA ALA A 239 -10.16 23.63 12.76
C ALA A 239 -11.16 22.47 12.90
N VAL A 240 -12.36 22.60 12.29
CA VAL A 240 -13.36 21.49 12.29
C VAL A 240 -12.83 20.27 11.55
N ALA A 241 -12.19 20.45 10.38
CA ALA A 241 -11.60 19.32 9.65
C ALA A 241 -10.52 18.63 10.47
N LEU A 242 -9.64 19.38 11.13
CA LEU A 242 -8.58 18.83 11.98
C LEU A 242 -9.16 18.10 13.20
N LEU A 243 -10.07 18.70 13.94
CA LEU A 243 -10.70 18.07 15.10
C LEU A 243 -11.45 16.79 14.73
N LEU A 244 -12.19 16.82 13.62
CA LEU A 244 -12.89 15.64 13.13
C LEU A 244 -11.90 14.55 12.69
N SER A 245 -10.80 14.90 12.02
CA SER A 245 -9.80 13.90 11.59
C SER A 245 -9.15 13.19 12.79
N VAL A 246 -8.82 13.93 13.82
CA VAL A 246 -8.30 13.37 15.08
C VAL A 246 -9.37 12.53 15.78
N ALA A 247 -10.61 13.01 15.87
CA ALA A 247 -11.70 12.26 16.49
C ALA A 247 -11.98 10.94 15.77
N VAL A 248 -11.95 10.92 14.42
CA VAL A 248 -12.09 9.70 13.61
C VAL A 248 -10.92 8.75 13.87
N LEU A 249 -9.68 9.23 13.80
CA LEU A 249 -8.50 8.41 14.06
C LEU A 249 -8.56 7.74 15.44
N LEU A 250 -8.84 8.52 16.49
CA LEU A 250 -8.93 7.99 17.87
C LEU A 250 -10.13 7.05 18.05
N GLY A 251 -11.26 7.38 17.42
CA GLY A 251 -12.51 6.61 17.55
C GLY A 251 -12.45 5.25 16.87
N MET A 252 -11.62 5.09 15.83
CA MET A 252 -11.47 3.81 15.11
C MET A 252 -10.90 2.67 15.98
N TYR A 253 -10.23 2.98 17.11
CA TYR A 253 -9.77 1.98 18.09
C TYR A 253 -10.87 1.44 19.00
N GLY A 254 -12.11 1.88 18.79
CA GLY A 254 -13.27 1.43 19.55
C GLY A 254 -13.53 2.22 20.84
N PRO A 255 -14.62 1.91 21.55
CA PRO A 255 -15.09 2.66 22.72
C PRO A 255 -14.35 2.32 24.01
N ARG A 256 -13.45 1.32 23.99
CA ARG A 256 -12.72 0.89 25.19
C ARG A 256 -11.92 2.03 25.79
N ARG A 257 -12.00 2.17 27.11
CA ARG A 257 -11.23 3.14 27.88
C ARG A 257 -10.11 2.46 28.63
N VAL A 258 -8.97 3.11 28.72
CA VAL A 258 -7.76 2.62 29.40
C VAL A 258 -7.14 3.75 30.21
N TYR A 259 -6.53 3.40 31.34
CA TYR A 259 -5.62 4.32 32.03
C TYR A 259 -4.28 4.31 31.27
N LEU A 260 -3.70 5.49 31.03
CA LEU A 260 -2.41 5.58 30.33
C LEU A 260 -1.23 5.37 31.28
N THR A 261 -1.45 5.49 32.59
CA THR A 261 -0.51 5.16 33.68
C THR A 261 -1.30 4.65 34.87
N ASP A 262 -0.62 4.11 35.87
CA ASP A 262 -1.18 3.69 37.14
C ASP A 262 -0.99 4.75 38.26
N ALA A 263 -1.44 4.42 39.49
CA ALA A 263 -1.30 5.29 40.66
C ALA A 263 0.16 5.52 41.07
N GLN A 264 1.08 4.64 40.67
CA GLN A 264 2.53 4.77 40.92
C GLN A 264 3.22 5.60 39.80
N HIS A 265 2.46 6.14 38.84
CA HIS A 265 2.96 6.89 37.69
C HIS A 265 3.99 6.10 36.87
N THR A 266 3.72 4.81 36.65
CA THR A 266 4.56 3.97 35.80
C THR A 266 4.80 4.65 34.45
N PRO A 267 6.06 4.72 33.96
CA PRO A 267 6.40 5.41 32.71
C PRO A 267 5.54 4.97 31.53
N SER A 268 4.97 5.92 30.80
CA SER A 268 4.07 5.69 29.70
C SER A 268 4.57 6.40 28.45
N ARG A 269 5.09 5.65 27.46
CA ARG A 269 5.54 6.22 26.18
C ARG A 269 4.49 7.08 25.49
N SER A 270 3.21 6.73 25.63
CA SER A 270 2.12 7.52 25.06
C SER A 270 1.96 8.87 25.77
N LEU A 271 2.09 8.92 27.09
CA LEU A 271 2.05 10.17 27.87
C LEU A 271 3.27 11.04 27.59
N ASP A 272 4.46 10.44 27.57
CA ASP A 272 5.71 11.15 27.25
C ASP A 272 5.66 11.77 25.86
N PHE A 273 5.06 11.07 24.89
CA PHE A 273 4.83 11.61 23.54
C PHE A 273 3.86 12.79 23.54
N LEU A 274 2.77 12.71 24.32
CA LEU A 274 1.70 13.72 24.32
C LEU A 274 2.03 14.96 25.16
N ALA A 275 2.72 14.79 26.29
CA ALA A 275 2.94 15.83 27.29
C ALA A 275 4.41 16.22 27.49
N GLY A 276 5.32 15.59 26.73
CA GLY A 276 6.77 15.68 26.95
C GLY A 276 7.25 14.79 28.09
N SER A 277 8.56 14.62 28.22
CA SER A 277 9.16 13.74 29.24
C SER A 277 9.42 14.40 30.58
N HIS A 278 9.27 15.72 30.71
CA HIS A 278 9.55 16.50 31.92
C HIS A 278 8.73 17.78 31.96
N GLY A 279 8.61 18.33 33.18
CA GLY A 279 7.99 19.63 33.42
C GLY A 279 6.57 19.57 33.98
N VAL A 280 5.97 20.75 34.25
CA VAL A 280 4.66 20.88 34.89
C VAL A 280 3.53 20.22 34.10
N LEU A 281 3.57 20.33 32.78
CA LEU A 281 2.57 19.70 31.89
C LEU A 281 2.66 18.17 31.95
N HIS A 282 3.87 17.61 32.01
CA HIS A 282 4.11 16.18 32.18
C HIS A 282 3.52 15.69 33.51
N GLU A 283 3.86 16.32 34.61
CA GLU A 283 3.37 15.97 35.95
C GLU A 283 1.82 16.02 36.01
N LEU A 284 1.22 17.09 35.48
CA LEU A 284 -0.24 17.23 35.42
C LEU A 284 -0.88 16.14 34.54
N ALA A 285 -0.29 15.85 33.40
CA ALA A 285 -0.78 14.80 32.49
C ALA A 285 -0.76 13.42 33.15
N TYR A 286 0.33 13.08 33.89
CA TYR A 286 0.43 11.81 34.60
C TYR A 286 -0.59 11.71 35.73
N ARG A 287 -0.77 12.76 36.52
CA ARG A 287 -1.82 12.81 37.60
C ARG A 287 -3.22 12.63 37.04
N LEU A 288 -3.55 13.29 35.92
CA LEU A 288 -4.87 13.18 35.29
C LEU A 288 -5.06 11.79 34.66
N ALA A 289 -4.05 11.27 33.98
CA ALA A 289 -4.10 10.00 33.29
C ALA A 289 -4.20 8.78 34.23
N ALA A 290 -3.73 8.92 35.49
CA ALA A 290 -3.90 7.90 36.53
C ALA A 290 -5.33 7.87 37.09
N GLN A 291 -6.09 8.98 36.96
CA GLN A 291 -7.42 9.12 37.53
C GLN A 291 -8.55 9.01 36.50
N VAL A 292 -8.26 9.38 35.24
CA VAL A 292 -9.27 9.47 34.17
C VAL A 292 -8.96 8.47 33.05
N PRO A 293 -9.80 7.44 32.85
CA PRO A 293 -9.60 6.53 31.73
C PRO A 293 -9.95 7.21 30.41
N LEU A 294 -8.99 7.22 29.48
CA LEU A 294 -9.13 7.81 28.15
C LEU A 294 -9.50 6.75 27.11
N PRO A 295 -10.13 7.13 25.96
CA PRO A 295 -10.33 6.23 24.85
C PRO A 295 -9.02 5.55 24.40
N LEU A 296 -9.07 4.28 24.01
CA LEU A 296 -7.90 3.46 23.65
C LEU A 296 -7.01 4.13 22.60
N GLY A 297 -7.59 4.88 21.68
CA GLY A 297 -6.84 5.61 20.64
C GLY A 297 -5.78 6.57 21.20
N PHE A 298 -5.99 7.17 22.39
CA PHE A 298 -4.98 8.03 23.02
C PHE A 298 -3.72 7.27 23.45
N LYS A 299 -3.82 5.96 23.67
CA LYS A 299 -2.68 5.09 23.90
C LYS A 299 -2.05 4.63 22.60
N MET A 300 -2.88 4.20 21.65
CA MET A 300 -2.41 3.46 20.47
C MET A 300 -1.83 4.39 19.40
N VAL A 301 -2.41 5.59 19.16
CA VAL A 301 -1.90 6.51 18.13
C VAL A 301 -0.46 6.96 18.40
N PRO A 302 -0.10 7.43 19.62
CA PRO A 302 1.30 7.71 19.96
C PRO A 302 2.21 6.49 19.78
N LEU A 303 1.78 5.30 20.21
CA LEU A 303 2.57 4.08 20.03
C LEU A 303 2.77 3.72 18.57
N SER A 304 1.76 3.93 17.71
CA SER A 304 1.88 3.70 16.28
C SER A 304 2.92 4.64 15.64
N ILE A 305 2.89 5.93 15.99
CA ILE A 305 3.85 6.92 15.49
C ILE A 305 5.27 6.55 15.95
N LEU A 306 5.43 6.30 17.25
CA LEU A 306 6.72 5.92 17.85
C LEU A 306 7.24 4.60 17.29
N GLY A 307 6.36 3.62 17.02
CA GLY A 307 6.73 2.33 16.42
C GLY A 307 7.25 2.46 15.00
N VAL A 308 6.60 3.28 14.16
CA VAL A 308 7.06 3.56 12.80
C VAL A 308 8.37 4.36 12.82
N GLU A 309 8.49 5.36 13.71
CA GLU A 309 9.72 6.14 13.86
C GLU A 309 10.87 5.26 14.35
N PHE A 310 10.62 4.38 15.32
CA PHE A 310 11.60 3.40 15.80
C PHE A 310 12.08 2.50 14.64
N HIS A 311 11.15 1.96 13.84
CA HIS A 311 11.49 1.14 12.68
C HIS A 311 12.31 1.93 11.66
N ASN A 312 11.92 3.18 11.37
CA ASN A 312 12.62 4.04 10.42
C ASN A 312 14.04 4.40 10.89
N THR A 313 14.23 4.65 12.18
CA THR A 313 15.56 5.02 12.75
C THR A 313 16.51 3.84 12.88
N HIS A 314 15.98 2.63 13.14
CA HIS A 314 16.79 1.39 13.22
C HIS A 314 17.02 0.77 11.84
N GLY A 315 16.28 1.20 10.82
CA GLY A 315 16.37 0.70 9.45
C GLY A 315 15.70 -0.66 9.26
N HIS A 316 15.76 -1.14 8.04
CA HIS A 316 15.31 -2.47 7.63
C HIS A 316 16.37 -3.11 6.73
N ASN A 317 16.55 -4.43 6.82
CA ASN A 317 17.48 -5.13 5.94
C ASN A 317 16.96 -5.10 4.48
N SER A 318 17.28 -4.03 3.79
CA SER A 318 16.80 -3.72 2.44
C SER A 318 17.74 -4.27 1.39
N PHE A 319 17.19 -4.63 0.23
CA PHE A 319 17.96 -5.12 -0.92
C PHE A 319 17.71 -4.25 -2.15
N LEU A 320 18.76 -3.89 -2.84
CA LEU A 320 18.71 -3.15 -4.10
C LEU A 320 19.94 -3.45 -4.96
N LEU A 321 19.70 -3.83 -6.23
CA LEU A 321 20.76 -4.01 -7.24
C LEU A 321 21.90 -4.95 -6.77
N GLY A 322 21.55 -6.05 -6.12
CA GLY A 322 22.50 -7.05 -5.64
C GLY A 322 23.19 -6.69 -4.32
N GLN A 323 22.81 -5.60 -3.66
CA GLN A 323 23.39 -5.15 -2.39
C GLN A 323 22.35 -5.15 -1.28
N THR A 324 22.80 -5.39 -0.05
CA THR A 324 21.99 -5.26 1.16
C THR A 324 22.45 -4.09 2.00
N ALA A 325 21.51 -3.33 2.59
CA ALA A 325 21.83 -2.24 3.50
C ALA A 325 20.72 -2.08 4.54
N LEU A 326 21.11 -1.81 5.79
CA LEU A 326 20.17 -1.62 6.90
C LEU A 326 19.40 -0.29 6.78
N ASN A 327 20.07 0.77 6.33
CA ASN A 327 19.45 2.10 6.20
C ASN A 327 18.96 2.39 4.78
N GLY A 328 19.00 1.40 3.87
CA GLY A 328 18.56 1.55 2.49
C GLY A 328 19.33 2.62 1.70
N TRP A 329 18.67 3.16 0.67
CA TRP A 329 19.25 4.13 -0.27
C TRP A 329 18.25 5.23 -0.59
N TRP A 330 18.69 6.47 -0.70
CA TRP A 330 17.84 7.61 -1.10
C TRP A 330 17.20 7.42 -2.50
N TYR A 331 17.85 6.66 -3.39
CA TYR A 331 17.36 6.38 -4.75
C TYR A 331 16.54 5.08 -4.86
N PHE A 332 16.24 4.41 -3.75
CA PHE A 332 15.48 3.16 -3.74
C PHE A 332 14.13 3.32 -4.46
N TYR A 333 13.33 4.30 -4.07
CA TYR A 333 12.00 4.49 -4.66
C TYR A 333 12.03 4.95 -6.12
N PRO A 334 12.92 5.84 -6.59
CA PRO A 334 13.15 6.08 -8.01
C PRO A 334 13.45 4.82 -8.81
N VAL A 335 14.34 3.94 -8.32
CA VAL A 335 14.65 2.66 -8.98
C VAL A 335 13.43 1.74 -8.95
N ALA A 336 12.80 1.56 -7.79
CA ALA A 336 11.61 0.72 -7.66
C ALA A 336 10.49 1.18 -8.62
N LEU A 337 10.18 2.47 -8.69
CA LEU A 337 9.22 3.01 -9.65
C LEU A 337 9.65 2.77 -11.10
N ALA A 338 10.94 2.94 -11.42
CA ALA A 338 11.45 2.76 -12.78
C ALA A 338 11.28 1.33 -13.28
N VAL A 339 11.46 0.31 -12.42
CA VAL A 339 11.39 -1.10 -12.83
C VAL A 339 10.02 -1.75 -12.62
N LYS A 340 9.20 -1.20 -11.68
CA LYS A 340 7.88 -1.75 -11.33
C LYS A 340 6.72 -1.08 -12.07
N THR A 341 6.94 0.04 -12.74
CA THR A 341 5.89 0.75 -13.48
C THR A 341 5.87 0.31 -14.93
N PRO A 342 4.72 -0.06 -15.52
CA PRO A 342 4.64 -0.28 -16.96
C PRO A 342 5.20 0.90 -17.74
N LEU A 343 6.02 0.62 -18.75
CA LEU A 343 6.76 1.67 -19.48
C LEU A 343 5.85 2.75 -20.10
N PRO A 344 4.68 2.41 -20.69
CA PRO A 344 3.76 3.43 -21.18
C PRO A 344 3.28 4.36 -20.07
N LEU A 345 2.89 3.80 -18.90
CA LEU A 345 2.48 4.60 -17.74
C LEU A 345 3.63 5.45 -17.21
N LEU A 346 4.83 4.90 -17.07
CA LEU A 346 6.00 5.61 -16.55
C LEU A 346 6.31 6.83 -17.41
N LEU A 347 6.49 6.62 -18.73
CA LEU A 347 6.88 7.69 -19.65
C LEU A 347 5.78 8.73 -19.84
N LEU A 348 4.55 8.30 -20.10
CA LEU A 348 3.41 9.20 -20.28
C LEU A 348 3.02 9.89 -18.98
N GLY A 349 3.14 9.20 -17.84
CA GLY A 349 2.84 9.74 -16.52
C GLY A 349 3.79 10.87 -16.16
N LEU A 350 5.10 10.63 -16.23
CA LEU A 350 6.11 11.65 -15.92
C LEU A 350 6.03 12.84 -16.89
N ALA A 351 5.94 12.60 -18.20
CA ALA A 351 5.79 13.66 -19.18
C ALA A 351 4.47 14.44 -19.00
N GLY A 352 3.40 13.73 -18.62
CA GLY A 352 2.10 14.35 -18.33
C GLY A 352 2.11 15.20 -17.06
N LEU A 353 2.75 14.73 -15.98
CA LEU A 353 2.94 15.52 -14.76
C LEU A 353 3.78 16.77 -15.04
N ALA A 354 4.86 16.65 -15.83
CA ALA A 354 5.66 17.80 -16.27
C ALA A 354 4.81 18.79 -17.09
N LEU A 355 3.98 18.32 -18.00
CA LEU A 355 3.05 19.17 -18.76
C LEU A 355 2.03 19.87 -17.85
N MET A 356 1.48 19.16 -16.85
CA MET A 356 0.58 19.74 -15.84
C MET A 356 1.30 20.83 -15.05
N ALA A 357 2.55 20.58 -14.62
CA ALA A 357 3.36 21.55 -13.90
C ALA A 357 3.62 22.82 -14.73
N VAL A 358 4.08 22.68 -15.97
CA VAL A 358 4.35 23.81 -16.86
C VAL A 358 3.09 24.63 -17.14
N ARG A 359 1.98 23.96 -17.49
CA ARG A 359 0.72 24.66 -17.78
C ARG A 359 0.13 25.33 -16.54
N GLY A 360 0.12 24.61 -15.41
CA GLY A 360 -0.36 25.16 -14.14
C GLY A 360 0.46 26.37 -13.69
N TRP A 361 1.79 26.30 -13.84
CA TRP A 361 2.69 27.41 -13.53
C TRP A 361 2.45 28.64 -14.42
N ARG A 362 2.33 28.44 -15.75
CA ARG A 362 2.08 29.51 -16.71
C ARG A 362 0.72 30.19 -16.50
N THR A 363 -0.29 29.46 -16.06
CA THR A 363 -1.64 29.95 -15.80
C THR A 363 -1.89 30.31 -14.33
N ALA A 364 -0.87 30.27 -13.48
CA ALA A 364 -0.97 30.46 -12.02
C ALA A 364 -2.10 29.66 -11.38
N ASN A 365 -2.32 28.43 -11.87
CA ASN A 365 -3.42 27.58 -11.44
C ASN A 365 -2.94 26.42 -10.55
N LEU A 366 -3.12 26.58 -9.22
CA LEU A 366 -2.74 25.59 -8.22
C LEU A 366 -3.34 24.19 -8.48
N TYR A 367 -4.61 24.15 -8.89
CA TYR A 367 -5.33 22.87 -9.08
C TYR A 367 -4.75 22.04 -10.23
N ARG A 368 -4.19 22.72 -11.25
CA ARG A 368 -3.47 22.06 -12.35
C ARG A 368 -2.03 21.67 -11.98
N LEU A 369 -1.45 22.33 -11.00
CA LEU A 369 -0.13 21.98 -10.46
C LEU A 369 -0.19 20.82 -9.46
N ALA A 370 -1.32 20.67 -8.78
CA ALA A 370 -1.45 19.82 -7.59
C ALA A 370 -0.99 18.36 -7.79
N PRO A 371 -1.32 17.62 -8.88
CA PRO A 371 -0.85 16.24 -9.03
C PRO A 371 0.68 16.16 -9.11
N ALA A 372 1.33 17.04 -9.87
CA ALA A 372 2.78 17.09 -9.98
C ALA A 372 3.45 17.50 -8.66
N ALA A 373 2.85 18.45 -7.93
CA ALA A 373 3.34 18.89 -6.64
C ALA A 373 3.25 17.78 -5.59
N CYS A 374 2.12 17.10 -5.48
CA CYS A 374 1.94 15.97 -4.55
C CYS A 374 2.89 14.83 -4.88
N PHE A 375 3.03 14.46 -6.17
CA PHE A 375 3.99 13.45 -6.61
C PHE A 375 5.42 13.81 -6.19
N ALA A 376 5.87 15.02 -6.49
CA ALA A 376 7.23 15.46 -6.16
C ALA A 376 7.46 15.54 -4.64
N SER A 377 6.50 16.08 -3.87
CA SER A 377 6.62 16.19 -2.41
C SER A 377 6.68 14.83 -1.73
N ILE A 378 5.84 13.88 -2.13
CA ILE A 378 5.82 12.54 -1.55
C ILE A 378 7.07 11.75 -1.92
N LEU A 379 7.47 11.79 -3.20
CA LEU A 379 8.68 11.08 -3.64
C LEU A 379 9.94 11.67 -2.98
N LEU A 380 10.04 12.99 -2.89
CA LEU A 380 11.15 13.66 -2.22
C LEU A 380 11.21 13.28 -0.73
N PHE A 381 10.08 13.28 -0.03
CA PHE A 381 10.00 12.84 1.35
C PHE A 381 10.46 11.39 1.49
N ALA A 382 9.94 10.47 0.65
CA ALA A 382 10.32 9.07 0.69
C ALA A 382 11.82 8.87 0.43
N CYS A 383 12.41 9.60 -0.52
CA CYS A 383 13.83 9.52 -0.82
C CYS A 383 14.73 10.07 0.29
N LEU A 384 14.31 11.12 0.99
CA LEU A 384 15.16 11.81 1.96
C LEU A 384 14.99 11.32 3.40
N TYR A 385 13.82 10.77 3.73
CA TYR A 385 13.48 10.43 5.11
C TYR A 385 13.33 8.93 5.36
N SER A 386 12.83 8.15 4.38
CA SER A 386 12.52 6.75 4.63
C SER A 386 13.77 5.86 4.56
N HIS A 387 14.07 5.19 5.65
CA HIS A 387 15.06 4.11 5.74
C HIS A 387 14.41 2.71 5.68
N ILE A 388 13.09 2.64 5.55
CA ILE A 388 12.32 1.39 5.40
C ILE A 388 12.13 1.15 3.91
N ASN A 389 13.16 0.59 3.26
CA ASN A 389 13.15 0.33 1.81
C ASN A 389 12.64 -1.09 1.51
N ILE A 390 11.33 -1.30 1.70
CA ILE A 390 10.63 -2.57 1.52
C ILE A 390 9.62 -2.42 0.38
N GLY A 391 10.12 -2.48 -0.85
CA GLY A 391 9.31 -2.48 -2.05
C GLY A 391 8.65 -1.14 -2.45
N VAL A 392 8.11 -1.14 -3.66
CA VAL A 392 7.41 0.02 -4.25
C VAL A 392 6.11 0.37 -3.50
N ARG A 393 5.60 -0.56 -2.68
CA ARG A 393 4.35 -0.39 -1.92
C ARG A 393 4.34 0.85 -1.03
N HIS A 394 5.48 1.27 -0.54
CA HIS A 394 5.60 2.44 0.34
C HIS A 394 5.39 3.79 -0.39
N VAL A 395 5.45 3.78 -1.73
CA VAL A 395 5.15 4.94 -2.57
C VAL A 395 4.01 4.66 -3.56
N LEU A 396 3.11 3.75 -3.22
CA LEU A 396 2.03 3.31 -4.11
C LEU A 396 1.13 4.47 -4.58
N ILE A 397 1.02 5.54 -3.79
CA ILE A 397 0.32 6.77 -4.14
C ILE A 397 0.90 7.50 -5.37
N ALA A 398 2.12 7.17 -5.79
CA ALA A 398 2.70 7.69 -7.03
C ALA A 398 1.92 7.23 -8.28
N TYR A 399 1.37 6.01 -8.28
CA TYR A 399 0.69 5.43 -9.45
C TYR A 399 -0.57 6.18 -9.87
N PRO A 400 -1.55 6.50 -9.00
CA PRO A 400 -2.70 7.30 -9.40
C PRO A 400 -2.29 8.69 -9.89
N LEU A 401 -1.24 9.30 -9.35
CA LEU A 401 -0.73 10.59 -9.82
C LEU A 401 -0.08 10.47 -11.20
N LEU A 402 0.71 9.43 -11.46
CA LEU A 402 1.24 9.11 -12.79
C LEU A 402 0.11 8.84 -13.80
N ALA A 403 -0.90 8.07 -13.39
CA ALA A 403 -2.06 7.78 -14.24
C ALA A 403 -2.82 9.06 -14.64
N MET A 404 -2.98 10.01 -13.71
CA MET A 404 -3.54 11.34 -14.02
C MET A 404 -2.68 12.09 -15.05
N GLY A 405 -1.35 12.04 -14.91
CA GLY A 405 -0.40 12.58 -15.88
C GLY A 405 -0.58 11.96 -17.26
N ALA A 406 -0.55 10.63 -17.34
CA ALA A 406 -0.71 9.88 -18.57
C ALA A 406 -2.05 10.18 -19.27
N GLY A 407 -3.16 10.16 -18.50
CA GLY A 407 -4.48 10.47 -19.03
C GLY A 407 -4.59 11.87 -19.62
N ASN A 408 -4.04 12.88 -18.92
CA ASN A 408 -4.00 14.27 -19.42
C ASN A 408 -3.11 14.41 -20.68
N LEU A 409 -1.96 13.75 -20.71
CA LEU A 409 -1.03 13.81 -21.84
C LEU A 409 -1.62 13.15 -23.09
N ILE A 410 -2.14 11.92 -22.96
CA ILE A 410 -2.78 11.19 -24.06
C ILE A 410 -3.87 12.03 -24.72
N VAL A 411 -4.79 12.59 -23.91
CA VAL A 411 -5.89 13.41 -24.45
C VAL A 411 -5.38 14.69 -25.09
N THR A 412 -4.37 15.32 -24.49
CA THR A 412 -3.74 16.52 -25.06
C THR A 412 -3.10 16.23 -26.42
N LEU A 413 -2.35 15.15 -26.53
CA LEU A 413 -1.69 14.74 -27.78
C LEU A 413 -2.71 14.29 -28.82
N TRP A 414 -3.74 13.55 -28.41
CA TRP A 414 -4.84 13.14 -29.31
C TRP A 414 -5.54 14.33 -29.95
N GLN A 415 -5.78 15.38 -29.19
CA GLN A 415 -6.41 16.61 -29.70
C GLN A 415 -5.47 17.45 -30.58
N ARG A 416 -4.15 17.40 -30.29
CA ARG A 416 -3.15 18.21 -31.01
C ARG A 416 -2.65 17.54 -32.30
N TRP A 417 -2.45 16.25 -32.27
CA TRP A 417 -2.03 15.48 -33.42
C TRP A 417 -3.22 15.24 -34.36
N ARG A 418 -3.03 15.56 -35.65
CA ARG A 418 -4.07 15.39 -36.68
C ARG A 418 -3.80 14.24 -37.61
N SER A 419 -2.64 13.58 -37.50
CA SER A 419 -2.24 12.47 -38.34
C SER A 419 -2.81 11.13 -37.83
N ARG A 420 -3.20 10.25 -38.74
CA ARG A 420 -3.61 8.88 -38.41
C ARG A 420 -2.48 8.11 -37.71
N ALA A 421 -1.23 8.34 -38.13
CA ALA A 421 -0.06 7.74 -37.51
C ALA A 421 0.10 8.15 -36.04
N GLY A 422 -0.09 9.43 -35.72
CA GLY A 422 -0.04 9.91 -34.34
C GLY A 422 -1.11 9.26 -33.46
N HIS A 423 -2.36 9.17 -33.94
CA HIS A 423 -3.41 8.47 -33.20
C HIS A 423 -3.13 6.97 -33.04
N ALA A 424 -2.54 6.32 -34.07
CA ALA A 424 -2.14 4.91 -33.98
C ALA A 424 -1.06 4.69 -32.92
N VAL A 425 -0.07 5.57 -32.81
CA VAL A 425 0.96 5.52 -31.76
C VAL A 425 0.33 5.62 -30.36
N LEU A 426 -0.58 6.58 -30.15
CA LEU A 426 -1.24 6.75 -28.86
C LEU A 426 -2.11 5.54 -28.51
N ALA A 427 -2.86 5.00 -29.47
CA ALA A 427 -3.63 3.78 -29.29
C ALA A 427 -2.71 2.57 -28.99
N GLY A 428 -1.58 2.46 -29.68
CA GLY A 428 -0.57 1.44 -29.43
C GLY A 428 -0.01 1.48 -28.02
N LEU A 429 0.26 2.67 -27.44
CA LEU A 429 0.72 2.81 -26.05
C LEU A 429 -0.35 2.39 -25.04
N VAL A 430 -1.63 2.71 -25.28
CA VAL A 430 -2.74 2.25 -24.42
C VAL A 430 -2.92 0.74 -24.53
N LEU A 431 -2.81 0.18 -25.75
CA LEU A 431 -2.88 -1.28 -25.95
C LEU A 431 -1.69 -2.00 -25.31
N TRP A 432 -0.49 -1.42 -25.36
CA TRP A 432 0.69 -1.97 -24.67
C TRP A 432 0.45 -2.03 -23.16
N GLU A 433 -0.06 -0.96 -22.54
CA GLU A 433 -0.41 -0.96 -21.12
C GLU A 433 -1.41 -2.08 -20.78
N ALA A 434 -2.50 -2.21 -21.57
CA ALA A 434 -3.49 -3.26 -21.38
C ALA A 434 -2.91 -4.67 -21.63
N ALA A 435 -2.03 -4.83 -22.59
CA ALA A 435 -1.33 -6.09 -22.88
C ALA A 435 -0.40 -6.48 -21.73
N THR A 436 0.32 -5.51 -21.14
CA THR A 436 1.15 -5.74 -19.94
C THR A 436 0.35 -6.41 -18.83
N LEU A 437 -0.86 -5.91 -18.55
CA LEU A 437 -1.73 -6.51 -17.54
C LEU A 437 -2.11 -7.96 -17.90
N ALA A 438 -2.48 -8.22 -19.15
CA ALA A 438 -2.90 -9.53 -19.59
C ALA A 438 -1.76 -10.58 -19.52
N PHE A 439 -0.55 -10.19 -19.91
CA PHE A 439 0.62 -11.08 -19.88
C PHE A 439 1.17 -11.30 -18.45
N THR A 440 0.87 -10.40 -17.51
CA THR A 440 1.32 -10.53 -16.13
C THR A 440 0.38 -11.41 -15.28
N TYR A 441 -0.85 -11.67 -15.75
CA TYR A 441 -1.81 -12.50 -15.03
C TYR A 441 -1.25 -13.92 -14.74
N PRO A 442 -1.39 -14.42 -13.52
CA PRO A 442 -1.96 -13.82 -12.32
C PRO A 442 -0.93 -13.12 -11.43
N ASP A 443 0.34 -13.03 -11.83
CA ASP A 443 1.50 -12.63 -11.03
C ASP A 443 1.64 -11.09 -10.93
N TYR A 444 0.54 -10.39 -10.69
CA TYR A 444 0.48 -8.92 -10.69
C TYR A 444 1.46 -8.26 -9.72
N LEU A 445 1.61 -8.82 -8.51
CA LEU A 445 2.52 -8.29 -7.51
C LEU A 445 3.98 -8.40 -7.99
N ALA A 446 4.34 -9.52 -8.58
CA ALA A 446 5.70 -9.82 -9.03
C ALA A 446 6.03 -9.24 -10.42
N TYR A 447 5.23 -8.29 -10.91
CA TYR A 447 5.48 -7.62 -12.19
C TYR A 447 6.75 -6.78 -12.16
N PHE A 448 7.57 -6.92 -13.20
CA PHE A 448 8.64 -6.01 -13.57
C PHE A 448 8.50 -5.64 -15.04
N ASN A 449 8.91 -4.44 -15.41
CA ASN A 449 8.93 -4.02 -16.80
C ASN A 449 10.22 -4.47 -17.51
N LEU A 450 10.34 -4.15 -18.80
CA LEU A 450 11.51 -4.55 -19.61
C LEU A 450 12.88 -4.01 -19.08
N ILE A 451 12.90 -3.01 -18.21
CA ILE A 451 14.13 -2.53 -17.57
C ILE A 451 14.55 -3.48 -16.44
N GLY A 452 13.56 -4.07 -15.76
CA GLY A 452 13.79 -4.98 -14.64
C GLY A 452 13.94 -6.45 -15.03
N GLU A 453 13.49 -6.85 -16.23
CA GLU A 453 13.67 -8.19 -16.78
C GLU A 453 15.05 -8.31 -17.50
N PRO A 454 15.69 -9.50 -17.59
CA PRO A 454 15.15 -10.80 -17.21
C PRO A 454 15.49 -11.25 -15.77
N HIS A 455 16.18 -10.46 -14.97
CA HIS A 455 16.65 -10.84 -13.63
C HIS A 455 16.12 -9.91 -12.53
N PRO A 456 14.78 -9.87 -12.29
CA PRO A 456 14.17 -9.01 -11.30
C PRO A 456 14.68 -9.28 -9.87
N GLU A 457 15.04 -10.54 -9.57
CA GLU A 457 15.59 -10.98 -8.29
C GLU A 457 16.94 -10.33 -7.93
N ARG A 458 17.64 -9.77 -8.92
CA ARG A 458 18.90 -9.02 -8.71
C ARG A 458 18.64 -7.54 -8.42
N ILE A 459 17.42 -7.07 -8.58
CA ILE A 459 17.06 -5.66 -8.43
C ILE A 459 16.29 -5.44 -7.14
N LEU A 460 15.14 -6.10 -6.99
CA LEU A 460 14.25 -5.99 -5.82
C LEU A 460 13.65 -7.36 -5.54
N VAL A 461 13.51 -7.72 -4.27
CA VAL A 461 12.90 -9.00 -3.87
C VAL A 461 11.76 -8.77 -2.90
N ASP A 462 12.05 -8.25 -1.70
CA ASP A 462 11.08 -8.13 -0.62
C ASP A 462 9.84 -7.34 -1.06
N SER A 463 8.68 -7.96 -0.85
CA SER A 463 7.33 -7.47 -1.19
C SER A 463 7.08 -7.02 -2.64
N ASP A 464 8.10 -7.06 -3.49
CA ASP A 464 8.01 -6.74 -4.92
C ASP A 464 8.06 -7.98 -5.83
N LEU A 465 8.70 -9.06 -5.37
CA LEU A 465 8.84 -10.32 -6.09
C LEU A 465 8.44 -11.50 -5.20
N ASP A 466 8.96 -11.54 -3.98
CA ASP A 466 8.65 -12.50 -2.94
C ASP A 466 8.19 -11.77 -1.68
N TRP A 467 6.96 -12.02 -1.25
CA TRP A 467 6.39 -11.46 -0.04
C TRP A 467 5.91 -12.58 0.89
N GLY A 468 6.87 -13.43 1.28
CA GLY A 468 6.64 -14.54 2.20
C GLY A 468 6.29 -15.87 1.55
N GLY A 469 6.83 -16.16 0.36
CA GLY A 469 6.67 -17.45 -0.30
C GLY A 469 5.26 -17.72 -0.80
N GLN A 470 4.61 -16.71 -1.37
CA GLN A 470 3.21 -16.76 -1.84
C GLN A 470 2.92 -17.88 -2.84
N ASP A 471 3.94 -18.42 -3.51
CA ASP A 471 3.81 -19.50 -4.50
C ASP A 471 3.88 -20.92 -3.88
N LEU A 472 3.72 -21.05 -2.56
CA LEU A 472 3.79 -22.34 -1.86
C LEU A 472 2.84 -23.38 -2.49
N ARG A 473 1.63 -22.98 -2.88
CA ARG A 473 0.66 -23.85 -3.58
C ARG A 473 1.13 -24.31 -4.98
N ARG A 474 1.93 -23.48 -5.64
CA ARG A 474 2.54 -23.86 -6.94
C ARG A 474 3.69 -24.83 -6.71
N LEU A 475 4.48 -24.61 -5.66
CA LEU A 475 5.55 -25.53 -5.26
C LEU A 475 4.99 -26.93 -4.96
N GLU A 476 3.93 -27.01 -4.15
CA GLU A 476 3.21 -28.26 -3.86
C GLU A 476 2.86 -29.04 -5.14
N LYS A 477 2.20 -28.36 -6.09
CA LYS A 477 1.79 -28.98 -7.38
C LYS A 477 2.98 -29.46 -8.20
N VAL A 478 4.06 -28.69 -8.26
CA VAL A 478 5.28 -29.08 -9.00
C VAL A 478 5.95 -30.29 -8.35
N LEU A 479 6.08 -30.31 -7.02
CA LEU A 479 6.66 -31.43 -6.29
C LEU A 479 5.81 -32.72 -6.44
N ALA A 480 4.48 -32.59 -6.38
CA ALA A 480 3.56 -33.71 -6.58
C ALA A 480 3.66 -34.29 -8.00
N VAL A 481 3.65 -33.45 -9.05
CA VAL A 481 3.79 -33.88 -10.45
C VAL A 481 5.13 -34.61 -10.68
N ARG A 482 6.19 -34.21 -9.99
CA ARG A 482 7.53 -34.82 -10.11
C ARG A 482 7.70 -36.04 -9.23
N GLY A 483 6.71 -36.41 -8.41
CA GLY A 483 6.77 -37.54 -7.50
C GLY A 483 7.83 -37.38 -6.40
N VAL A 484 8.14 -36.14 -6.01
CA VAL A 484 9.11 -35.86 -4.96
C VAL A 484 8.55 -36.31 -3.62
N GLN A 485 9.26 -37.24 -2.93
CA GLN A 485 8.83 -37.74 -1.62
C GLN A 485 9.47 -36.99 -0.46
N GLN A 486 10.68 -36.45 -0.68
CA GLN A 486 11.39 -35.64 0.30
C GLN A 486 12.25 -34.58 -0.38
N PHE A 487 12.40 -33.41 0.30
CA PHE A 487 13.19 -32.31 -0.21
C PHE A 487 13.71 -31.43 0.94
N TRP A 488 14.63 -30.52 0.62
CA TRP A 488 15.10 -29.47 1.51
C TRP A 488 14.33 -28.19 1.25
N LEU A 489 13.92 -27.49 2.31
CA LEU A 489 13.13 -26.28 2.20
C LEU A 489 13.78 -25.11 2.93
N GLY A 490 14.18 -24.08 2.17
CA GLY A 490 14.52 -22.75 2.67
C GLY A 490 13.30 -21.85 2.53
N TYR A 491 12.56 -21.63 3.60
CA TYR A 491 11.30 -20.89 3.57
C TYR A 491 11.30 -19.70 4.53
N ARG A 492 10.89 -18.57 4.03
CA ARG A 492 10.62 -17.38 4.83
C ARG A 492 9.22 -16.87 4.52
N GLY A 493 8.32 -17.05 5.46
CA GLY A 493 6.92 -16.69 5.33
C GLY A 493 6.12 -17.04 6.58
N THR A 494 4.84 -16.77 6.56
CA THR A 494 3.93 -16.90 7.71
C THR A 494 2.92 -18.06 7.58
N ALA A 495 3.01 -18.89 6.51
CA ALA A 495 2.17 -20.08 6.38
C ALA A 495 2.51 -21.14 7.44
N ASP A 496 1.53 -21.94 7.82
CA ASP A 496 1.75 -23.13 8.66
C ASP A 496 2.15 -24.31 7.79
N LEU A 497 3.46 -24.50 7.62
CA LEU A 497 4.00 -25.58 6.79
C LEU A 497 3.59 -26.99 7.23
N SER A 498 3.18 -27.17 8.49
CA SER A 498 2.70 -28.46 8.99
C SER A 498 1.30 -28.83 8.49
N ARG A 499 0.57 -27.82 7.99
CA ARG A 499 -0.80 -27.93 7.46
C ARG A 499 -0.84 -27.86 5.93
N GLU A 500 0.26 -27.49 5.30
CA GLU A 500 0.35 -27.47 3.84
C GLU A 500 0.61 -28.92 3.33
N PRO A 501 0.00 -29.33 2.21
CA PRO A 501 0.14 -30.69 1.67
C PRO A 501 1.48 -30.86 0.92
N LEU A 502 2.57 -30.57 1.61
CA LEU A 502 3.93 -30.72 1.11
C LEU A 502 4.46 -32.13 1.36
N PRO A 503 5.34 -32.67 0.48
CA PRO A 503 6.12 -33.86 0.79
C PRO A 503 6.95 -33.67 2.06
N HIS A 504 7.52 -34.74 2.59
CA HIS A 504 8.41 -34.66 3.75
C HIS A 504 9.58 -33.70 3.44
N PHE A 505 9.82 -32.74 4.32
CA PHE A 505 10.91 -31.77 4.12
C PHE A 505 11.78 -31.61 5.36
N GLN A 506 13.03 -31.24 5.11
CA GLN A 506 13.98 -30.79 6.13
C GLN A 506 14.34 -29.33 5.88
N SER A 507 14.61 -28.58 6.95
CA SER A 507 15.02 -27.19 6.81
C SER A 507 16.37 -27.07 6.13
N LEU A 508 16.46 -26.28 5.07
CA LEU A 508 17.72 -25.95 4.42
C LEU A 508 18.45 -24.89 5.26
N LEU A 509 19.58 -25.26 5.83
CA LEU A 509 20.37 -24.36 6.68
C LEU A 509 21.44 -23.64 5.86
N PRO A 510 21.74 -22.34 6.16
CA PRO A 510 22.83 -21.61 5.52
C PRO A 510 24.18 -22.30 5.75
N GLY A 511 25.03 -22.30 4.72
CA GLY A 511 26.38 -22.86 4.79
C GLY A 511 26.46 -24.39 4.79
N GLN A 512 25.34 -25.11 4.60
CA GLN A 512 25.31 -26.57 4.56
C GLN A 512 24.89 -27.06 3.16
N PRO A 513 25.83 -27.36 2.25
CA PRO A 513 25.51 -27.96 0.96
C PRO A 513 24.86 -29.34 1.14
N VAL A 514 23.76 -29.56 0.41
CA VAL A 514 22.99 -30.81 0.43
C VAL A 514 22.72 -31.29 -0.99
N THR A 515 22.31 -32.54 -1.16
CA THR A 515 21.94 -33.16 -2.44
C THR A 515 20.45 -33.48 -2.47
N GLY A 516 19.92 -33.79 -3.64
CA GLY A 516 18.51 -34.05 -3.87
C GLY A 516 17.71 -32.82 -4.26
N TRP A 517 16.42 -32.85 -4.00
CA TRP A 517 15.54 -31.73 -4.29
C TRP A 517 15.65 -30.64 -3.23
N ILE A 518 15.74 -29.39 -3.68
CA ILE A 518 15.87 -28.21 -2.82
C ILE A 518 14.91 -27.15 -3.33
N ALA A 519 14.00 -26.68 -2.48
CA ALA A 519 13.19 -25.50 -2.75
C ALA A 519 13.61 -24.38 -1.79
N ILE A 520 13.80 -23.16 -2.33
CA ILE A 520 14.18 -22.00 -1.53
C ILE A 520 13.43 -20.77 -2.00
N THR A 521 12.89 -19.97 -1.06
CA THR A 521 12.28 -18.68 -1.40
C THR A 521 13.36 -17.66 -1.74
N LEU A 522 13.04 -16.77 -2.68
CA LEU A 522 13.96 -15.70 -3.09
C LEU A 522 14.32 -14.79 -1.93
N LEU A 523 13.39 -14.52 -1.03
CA LEU A 523 13.62 -13.73 0.17
C LEU A 523 14.63 -14.41 1.11
N THR A 524 14.52 -15.74 1.33
CA THR A 524 15.51 -16.50 2.11
C THR A 524 16.90 -16.44 1.49
N LEU A 525 16.97 -16.62 0.17
CA LEU A 525 18.24 -16.58 -0.58
C LEU A 525 18.90 -15.20 -0.46
N GLN A 526 18.12 -14.13 -0.60
CA GLN A 526 18.58 -12.76 -0.56
C GLN A 526 19.09 -12.36 0.84
N GLU A 527 18.37 -12.72 1.90
CA GLU A 527 18.74 -12.34 3.26
C GLU A 527 20.04 -12.98 3.75
N ASN A 528 20.43 -14.12 3.15
CA ASN A 528 21.66 -14.82 3.50
C ASN A 528 22.42 -15.34 2.27
N GLN A 529 22.78 -14.42 1.37
CA GLN A 529 23.48 -14.73 0.13
C GLN A 529 24.78 -15.53 0.37
N ALA A 530 25.56 -15.15 1.39
CA ALA A 530 26.81 -15.83 1.70
C ALA A 530 26.59 -17.31 2.11
N GLY A 531 25.51 -17.59 2.85
CA GLY A 531 25.17 -18.95 3.30
C GLY A 531 24.65 -19.86 2.19
N TYR A 532 24.06 -19.29 1.15
CA TYR A 532 23.48 -20.03 0.02
C TYR A 532 24.25 -19.88 -1.29
N GLY A 533 25.39 -19.17 -1.31
CA GLY A 533 26.20 -18.95 -2.52
C GLY A 533 26.71 -20.23 -3.20
N TRP A 534 26.71 -21.38 -2.50
CA TRP A 534 27.01 -22.66 -3.12
C TRP A 534 25.95 -23.12 -4.13
N LEU A 535 24.72 -22.59 -4.08
CA LEU A 535 23.65 -22.83 -5.05
C LEU A 535 23.92 -22.14 -6.40
N ASP A 536 24.75 -21.11 -6.46
CA ASP A 536 25.08 -20.37 -7.69
C ASP A 536 25.72 -21.23 -8.78
N ARG A 537 26.22 -22.41 -8.40
CA ARG A 537 26.79 -23.40 -9.33
C ARG A 537 25.73 -24.20 -10.10
N TYR A 538 24.48 -24.11 -9.67
CA TYR A 538 23.39 -24.90 -10.21
C TYR A 538 22.34 -23.98 -10.85
N GLN A 539 21.69 -24.49 -11.90
CA GLN A 539 20.62 -23.75 -12.56
C GLN A 539 19.30 -24.04 -11.83
N PRO A 540 18.61 -23.03 -11.30
CA PRO A 540 17.30 -23.23 -10.69
C PRO A 540 16.19 -23.32 -11.76
N GLU A 541 15.14 -24.01 -11.41
CA GLU A 541 13.84 -23.86 -12.04
C GLU A 541 13.02 -22.86 -11.21
N HIS A 542 12.32 -21.95 -11.89
CA HIS A 542 11.40 -21.03 -11.23
C HIS A 542 10.06 -21.73 -10.94
N VAL A 543 9.62 -21.72 -9.69
CA VAL A 543 8.28 -22.14 -9.30
C VAL A 543 7.49 -20.89 -8.91
N GLY A 544 6.58 -20.50 -9.79
CA GLY A 544 5.97 -19.18 -9.69
C GLY A 544 7.01 -18.07 -9.86
N LYS A 545 6.94 -17.07 -8.98
CA LYS A 545 7.87 -15.92 -8.97
C LYS A 545 8.67 -15.84 -7.66
N SER A 546 8.31 -16.61 -6.63
CA SER A 546 8.91 -16.50 -5.30
C SER A 546 9.81 -17.68 -4.91
N PHE A 547 9.84 -18.79 -5.67
CA PHE A 547 10.67 -19.96 -5.35
C PHE A 547 11.65 -20.30 -6.46
N TYR A 548 12.84 -20.73 -6.05
CA TYR A 548 13.77 -21.52 -6.83
C TYR A 548 13.69 -22.99 -6.42
N LEU A 549 13.65 -23.88 -7.42
CA LEU A 549 13.70 -25.33 -7.24
C LEU A 549 14.95 -25.88 -7.92
N TYR A 550 15.77 -26.62 -7.17
CA TYR A 550 16.97 -27.27 -7.65
C TYR A 550 16.84 -28.78 -7.52
N HIS A 551 17.53 -29.51 -8.40
CA HIS A 551 17.80 -30.93 -8.22
C HIS A 551 19.30 -31.17 -8.32
N ILE A 552 19.94 -31.45 -7.18
CA ILE A 552 21.39 -31.64 -7.06
C ILE A 552 21.68 -33.14 -6.99
N PRO A 553 22.41 -33.68 -7.99
CA PRO A 553 22.75 -35.12 -7.98
C PRO A 553 23.50 -35.51 -6.71
N GLY A 554 23.20 -36.67 -6.14
CA GLY A 554 24.08 -37.30 -5.17
C GLY A 554 25.38 -37.75 -5.85
N ASN A 555 26.50 -37.62 -5.15
CA ASN A 555 27.78 -38.15 -5.63
C ASN A 555 27.75 -39.66 -5.72
#